data_ce6132b50a5db641dfb21db31e5530a2
#
_entry.id   ce6132b50a5db641dfb21db31e5530a2
#
_cell.length_a   1.000
_cell.length_b   1.000
_cell.length_c   1.000
_cell.angle_alpha   90.00
_cell.angle_beta   90.00
_cell.angle_gamma   90.00
#
_symmetry.space_group_name_H-M   'P 1'
#
loop_
_entity.id
_entity.type
_entity.pdbx_description
1 polymer ?
#
loop_
_entity_poly.entity_id
_entity_poly.type
_entity_poly.pdbx_seq_one_letter_code
_entity_poly.pdbx_strand_id
1 'polypeptide(L)'
;MQNSWGIFLGTSPHPKGTVPAVNFPRKSRAKAAAGLLLLVLAGSEAHAGLDHELALDQNGIWGRGYQTGLQDGVIALELAGSLWLGNDNELGHTFWQTIDASVISGIAATGLKYAFSRARPYQGNNPNLFFQGSGHQSFPSGEVTLQASFVTPFIANYGRQDPWVWALEILPVYDALARLKSQAHWQTDVIAGWALGTGVGYWSSTWATPLSVQVLPRGLSVGFSKRF
;
A
#
# COMPACT_ATOMS: atom_id res chain seq x y z
N MET A 1 -28.10 10.18 -61.27
CA MET A 1 -27.06 9.29 -60.68
C MET A 1 -26.68 9.86 -59.33
N GLN A 2 -27.29 9.36 -58.26
CA GLN A 2 -27.04 9.79 -56.88
C GLN A 2 -26.28 8.66 -56.18
N ASN A 3 -25.05 8.90 -55.79
CA ASN A 3 -24.26 7.97 -54.98
C ASN A 3 -24.46 8.33 -53.50
N SER A 4 -25.22 7.53 -52.75
CA SER A 4 -25.35 7.63 -51.32
C SER A 4 -24.31 6.68 -50.63
N TRP A 5 -23.35 7.26 -49.91
CA TRP A 5 -22.46 6.52 -49.04
C TRP A 5 -23.12 6.41 -47.65
N GLY A 6 -23.64 5.25 -47.33
CA GLY A 6 -24.15 4.94 -45.99
C GLY A 6 -23.01 4.54 -45.07
N ILE A 7 -22.79 5.32 -44.03
CA ILE A 7 -21.87 4.95 -42.94
C ILE A 7 -22.64 4.02 -42.00
N PHE A 8 -22.27 2.74 -41.97
CA PHE A 8 -22.77 1.77 -40.99
C PHE A 8 -22.01 1.97 -39.67
N LEU A 9 -22.62 2.63 -38.69
CA LEU A 9 -22.18 2.60 -37.30
C LEU A 9 -22.69 1.31 -36.65
N GLY A 10 -21.86 0.29 -36.65
CA GLY A 10 -22.10 -0.95 -35.91
C GLY A 10 -21.93 -0.74 -34.41
N THR A 11 -23.03 -0.61 -33.70
CA THR A 11 -23.04 -0.70 -32.23
C THR A 11 -23.06 -2.17 -31.83
N SER A 12 -21.91 -2.73 -31.51
CA SER A 12 -21.87 -4.03 -30.85
C SER A 12 -22.26 -3.86 -29.37
N PRO A 13 -23.20 -4.62 -28.85
CA PRO A 13 -23.50 -4.59 -27.41
C PRO A 13 -22.41 -5.33 -26.66
N HIS A 14 -21.54 -4.60 -25.95
CA HIS A 14 -20.68 -5.20 -24.94
C HIS A 14 -21.58 -5.76 -23.82
N PRO A 15 -21.37 -7.01 -23.39
CA PRO A 15 -22.04 -7.53 -22.21
C PRO A 15 -21.53 -6.74 -20.99
N LYS A 16 -22.42 -5.99 -20.36
CA LYS A 16 -22.17 -5.35 -19.08
C LYS A 16 -22.06 -6.45 -18.01
N GLY A 17 -20.87 -6.98 -17.81
CA GLY A 17 -20.56 -7.77 -16.63
C GLY A 17 -20.61 -6.84 -15.42
N THR A 18 -21.72 -6.81 -14.72
CA THR A 18 -21.84 -6.14 -13.43
C THR A 18 -21.08 -6.99 -12.41
N VAL A 19 -19.88 -6.55 -12.06
CA VAL A 19 -19.17 -7.09 -10.89
C VAL A 19 -20.06 -6.83 -9.67
N PRO A 20 -20.44 -7.86 -8.88
CA PRO A 20 -21.24 -7.65 -7.69
C PRO A 20 -20.41 -6.83 -6.68
N ALA A 21 -20.75 -5.56 -6.51
CA ALA A 21 -20.17 -4.72 -5.47
C ALA A 21 -20.49 -5.36 -4.12
N VAL A 22 -19.44 -5.80 -3.41
CA VAL A 22 -19.58 -6.27 -2.03
C VAL A 22 -20.02 -5.07 -1.19
N ASN A 23 -21.30 -5.02 -0.88
CA ASN A 23 -21.95 -3.89 -0.23
C ASN A 23 -21.73 -4.00 1.28
N PHE A 24 -20.58 -3.50 1.78
CA PHE A 24 -20.39 -3.34 3.22
C PHE A 24 -21.14 -2.10 3.72
N PRO A 25 -21.90 -2.18 4.82
CA PRO A 25 -22.64 -1.05 5.33
C PRO A 25 -21.70 0.10 5.73
N ARG A 26 -22.01 1.31 5.28
CA ARG A 26 -21.19 2.54 5.48
C ARG A 26 -20.70 2.76 6.92
N LYS A 27 -21.48 2.29 7.93
CA LYS A 27 -21.16 2.42 9.37
C LYS A 27 -20.00 1.52 9.84
N SER A 28 -19.68 0.41 9.13
CA SER A 28 -18.55 -0.45 9.49
C SER A 28 -17.21 0.10 9.03
N ARG A 29 -17.20 0.93 7.99
CA ARG A 29 -15.99 1.49 7.36
C ARG A 29 -15.28 2.51 8.24
N ALA A 30 -16.02 3.43 8.86
CA ALA A 30 -15.46 4.41 9.78
C ALA A 30 -14.94 3.75 11.08
N LYS A 31 -15.59 2.66 11.53
CA LYS A 31 -15.17 1.91 12.71
C LYS A 31 -13.90 1.10 12.46
N ALA A 32 -13.71 0.56 11.25
CA ALA A 32 -12.48 -0.16 10.89
C ALA A 32 -11.27 0.79 10.82
N ALA A 33 -11.41 1.96 10.21
CA ALA A 33 -10.35 2.97 10.14
C ALA A 33 -10.01 3.54 11.52
N ALA A 34 -11.01 3.82 12.36
CA ALA A 34 -10.80 4.28 13.73
C ALA A 34 -10.20 3.19 14.63
N GLY A 35 -10.59 1.92 14.43
CA GLY A 35 -10.01 0.77 15.13
C GLY A 35 -8.54 0.56 14.79
N LEU A 36 -8.16 0.74 13.53
CA LEU A 36 -6.78 0.62 13.08
C LEU A 36 -5.90 1.74 13.64
N LEU A 37 -6.40 2.98 13.65
CA LEU A 37 -5.70 4.12 14.23
C LEU A 37 -5.52 3.93 15.75
N LEU A 38 -6.53 3.40 16.46
CA LEU A 38 -6.45 3.05 17.87
C LEU A 38 -5.46 1.92 18.14
N LEU A 39 -5.36 0.91 17.25
CA LEU A 39 -4.39 -0.18 17.38
C LEU A 39 -2.96 0.33 17.20
N VAL A 40 -2.74 1.23 16.25
CA VAL A 40 -1.44 1.89 16.03
C VAL A 40 -1.09 2.79 17.21
N LEU A 41 -2.06 3.50 17.81
CA LEU A 41 -1.84 4.36 18.96
C LEU A 41 -1.68 3.57 20.27
N ALA A 42 -2.42 2.47 20.46
CA ALA A 42 -2.28 1.60 21.63
C ALA A 42 -0.95 0.83 21.64
N GLY A 43 -0.34 0.64 20.48
CA GLY A 43 1.00 0.03 20.35
C GLY A 43 2.12 0.84 21.00
N SER A 44 1.92 2.12 21.33
CA SER A 44 2.97 2.98 21.89
C SER A 44 3.26 2.73 23.37
N GLU A 45 2.35 2.13 24.15
CA GLU A 45 2.47 2.02 25.60
C GLU A 45 2.84 0.61 26.12
N ALA A 46 2.65 -0.45 25.30
CA ALA A 46 2.55 -1.81 25.86
C ALA A 46 3.75 -2.74 25.62
N HIS A 47 4.88 -2.30 25.01
CA HIS A 47 5.73 -3.30 24.34
C HIS A 47 7.23 -3.24 24.63
N ALA A 48 7.63 -2.83 25.83
CA ALA A 48 9.04 -2.93 26.29
C ALA A 48 9.61 -4.37 26.24
N GLY A 49 8.75 -5.38 26.12
CA GLY A 49 9.15 -6.79 26.04
C GLY A 49 9.27 -7.35 24.63
N LEU A 50 8.68 -6.70 23.60
CA LEU A 50 8.77 -7.17 22.21
C LEU A 50 9.96 -6.56 21.47
N ASP A 51 10.30 -5.32 21.79
CA ASP A 51 11.37 -4.60 21.12
C ASP A 51 12.71 -4.95 21.72
N HIS A 52 13.55 -5.56 20.94
CA HIS A 52 14.94 -5.87 21.29
C HIS A 52 15.83 -5.67 20.07
N GLU A 53 17.07 -5.32 20.34
CA GLU A 53 18.08 -5.15 19.31
C GLU A 53 18.52 -6.52 18.78
N LEU A 54 18.44 -6.71 17.48
CA LEU A 54 18.97 -7.89 16.81
C LEU A 54 20.46 -7.67 16.47
N ALA A 55 21.19 -8.77 16.33
CA ALA A 55 22.54 -8.72 15.80
C ALA A 55 22.54 -8.04 14.42
N LEU A 56 23.39 -7.02 14.26
CA LEU A 56 23.51 -6.28 13.02
C LEU A 56 23.96 -7.20 11.88
N ASP A 57 23.16 -7.26 10.83
CA ASP A 57 23.48 -7.96 9.60
C ASP A 57 22.98 -7.13 8.41
N GLN A 58 23.91 -6.66 7.60
CA GLN A 58 23.65 -5.87 6.39
C GLN A 58 24.28 -6.53 5.16
N ASN A 59 24.62 -7.81 5.24
CA ASN A 59 25.30 -8.54 4.16
C ASN A 59 24.28 -9.28 3.27
N GLY A 60 24.71 -9.56 2.06
CA GLY A 60 23.90 -10.31 1.11
C GLY A 60 22.50 -9.72 0.94
N ILE A 61 21.46 -10.57 1.07
CA ILE A 61 20.06 -10.18 0.90
C ILE A 61 19.58 -9.15 1.93
N TRP A 62 20.27 -8.98 3.07
CA TRP A 62 19.95 -7.98 4.08
C TRP A 62 20.56 -6.62 3.78
N GLY A 63 21.38 -6.50 2.73
CA GLY A 63 22.03 -5.26 2.32
C GLY A 63 21.03 -4.19 1.89
N ARG A 64 21.39 -2.93 2.15
CA ARG A 64 20.49 -1.78 1.83
C ARG A 64 20.12 -1.72 0.36
N GLY A 65 21.02 -2.12 -0.55
CA GLY A 65 20.76 -2.13 -2.00
C GLY A 65 19.58 -3.02 -2.41
N TYR A 66 19.41 -4.19 -1.77
CA TYR A 66 18.28 -5.06 -2.03
C TYR A 66 16.97 -4.48 -1.50
N GLN A 67 17.00 -3.85 -0.33
CA GLN A 67 15.82 -3.20 0.26
C GLN A 67 15.33 -2.03 -0.60
N THR A 68 16.24 -1.14 -1.02
CA THR A 68 15.89 -0.03 -1.93
C THR A 68 15.47 -0.53 -3.29
N GLY A 69 16.14 -1.54 -3.83
CA GLY A 69 15.77 -2.16 -5.11
C GLY A 69 14.36 -2.76 -5.08
N LEU A 70 13.98 -3.40 -3.97
CA LEU A 70 12.62 -3.90 -3.78
C LEU A 70 11.60 -2.76 -3.72
N GLN A 71 11.88 -1.72 -2.94
CA GLN A 71 11.00 -0.55 -2.83
C GLN A 71 10.82 0.15 -4.18
N ASP A 72 11.90 0.43 -4.87
CA ASP A 72 11.87 1.09 -6.18
C ASP A 72 11.17 0.20 -7.23
N GLY A 73 11.39 -1.11 -7.17
CA GLY A 73 10.73 -2.09 -8.02
C GLY A 73 9.21 -2.12 -7.81
N VAL A 74 8.75 -2.07 -6.56
CA VAL A 74 7.31 -2.02 -6.25
C VAL A 74 6.70 -0.71 -6.75
N ILE A 75 7.33 0.43 -6.50
CA ILE A 75 6.85 1.73 -7.00
C ILE A 75 6.79 1.73 -8.54
N ALA A 76 7.83 1.22 -9.20
CA ALA A 76 7.87 1.12 -10.66
C ALA A 76 6.76 0.19 -11.19
N LEU A 77 6.50 -0.92 -10.51
CA LEU A 77 5.44 -1.87 -10.87
C LEU A 77 4.04 -1.26 -10.68
N GLU A 78 3.81 -0.54 -9.58
CA GLU A 78 2.55 0.19 -9.35
C GLU A 78 2.27 1.18 -10.48
N LEU A 79 3.26 2.01 -10.81
CA LEU A 79 3.13 3.02 -11.85
C LEU A 79 2.96 2.38 -13.24
N ALA A 80 3.80 1.41 -13.57
CA ALA A 80 3.72 0.72 -14.87
C ALA A 80 2.40 -0.04 -15.03
N GLY A 81 1.97 -0.77 -14.00
CA GLY A 81 0.73 -1.54 -14.02
C GLY A 81 -0.50 -0.64 -14.15
N SER A 82 -0.57 0.45 -13.38
CA SER A 82 -1.69 1.39 -13.43
C SER A 82 -1.77 2.15 -14.75
N LEU A 83 -0.65 2.60 -15.30
CA LEU A 83 -0.61 3.34 -16.57
C LEU A 83 -0.83 2.45 -17.78
N TRP A 84 -0.27 1.22 -17.77
CA TRP A 84 -0.38 0.27 -18.89
C TRP A 84 -1.78 -0.34 -19.00
N LEU A 85 -2.36 -0.74 -17.88
CA LEU A 85 -3.66 -1.42 -17.84
C LEU A 85 -4.82 -0.43 -17.77
N GLY A 86 -4.57 0.81 -17.37
CA GLY A 86 -5.63 1.80 -17.15
C GLY A 86 -6.56 1.39 -16.00
N ASN A 87 -7.81 1.84 -16.06
CA ASN A 87 -8.84 1.53 -15.07
C ASN A 87 -10.05 0.79 -15.69
N ASP A 88 -9.87 0.21 -16.87
CA ASP A 88 -10.96 -0.40 -17.65
C ASP A 88 -11.16 -1.89 -17.33
N ASN A 89 -10.23 -2.51 -16.63
CA ASN A 89 -10.27 -3.90 -16.21
C ASN A 89 -9.96 -4.07 -14.73
N GLU A 90 -10.33 -5.22 -14.16
CA GLU A 90 -10.18 -5.50 -12.73
C GLU A 90 -8.72 -5.39 -12.24
N LEU A 91 -7.77 -5.87 -13.03
CA LEU A 91 -6.36 -5.83 -12.65
C LEU A 91 -5.81 -4.39 -12.66
N GLY A 92 -6.14 -3.61 -13.69
CA GLY A 92 -5.76 -2.20 -13.75
C GLY A 92 -6.39 -1.40 -12.61
N HIS A 93 -7.67 -1.68 -12.31
CA HIS A 93 -8.36 -1.10 -11.16
C HIS A 93 -7.63 -1.43 -9.83
N THR A 94 -7.17 -2.68 -9.68
CA THR A 94 -6.39 -3.09 -8.51
C THR A 94 -5.07 -2.33 -8.41
N PHE A 95 -4.34 -2.13 -9.52
CA PHE A 95 -3.14 -1.30 -9.52
C PHE A 95 -3.41 0.15 -9.11
N TRP A 96 -4.52 0.74 -9.52
CA TRP A 96 -4.90 2.07 -9.05
C TRP A 96 -5.21 2.09 -7.56
N GLN A 97 -5.84 1.04 -7.03
CA GLN A 97 -6.06 0.89 -5.60
C GLN A 97 -4.75 0.77 -4.81
N THR A 98 -3.70 0.12 -5.37
CA THR A 98 -2.38 0.09 -4.72
C THR A 98 -1.74 1.47 -4.69
N ILE A 99 -1.83 2.27 -5.75
CA ILE A 99 -1.36 3.66 -5.77
C ILE A 99 -2.04 4.49 -4.68
N ASP A 100 -3.39 4.43 -4.60
CA ASP A 100 -4.13 5.14 -3.57
C ASP A 100 -3.68 4.72 -2.16
N ALA A 101 -3.53 3.40 -1.96
CA ALA A 101 -3.07 2.85 -0.68
C ALA A 101 -1.66 3.32 -0.32
N SER A 102 -0.73 3.27 -1.27
CA SER A 102 0.67 3.66 -1.07
C SER A 102 0.81 5.15 -0.75
N VAL A 103 0.07 6.01 -1.46
CA VAL A 103 0.09 7.45 -1.20
C VAL A 103 -0.51 7.77 0.17
N ILE A 104 -1.69 7.24 0.48
CA ILE A 104 -2.39 7.52 1.74
C ILE A 104 -1.59 6.98 2.94
N SER A 105 -1.13 5.72 2.85
CA SER A 105 -0.35 5.10 3.93
C SER A 105 1.02 5.76 4.11
N GLY A 106 1.65 6.20 3.01
CA GLY A 106 2.92 6.94 3.03
C GLY A 106 2.79 8.30 3.73
N ILE A 107 1.72 9.05 3.42
CA ILE A 107 1.41 10.31 4.11
C ILE A 107 1.14 10.05 5.60
N ALA A 108 0.34 9.04 5.93
CA ALA A 108 0.03 8.68 7.31
C ALA A 108 1.29 8.24 8.07
N ALA A 109 2.12 7.35 7.49
CA ALA A 109 3.37 6.92 8.09
C ALA A 109 4.33 8.10 8.33
N THR A 110 4.42 9.02 7.37
CA THR A 110 5.24 10.23 7.50
C THR A 110 4.73 11.12 8.65
N GLY A 111 3.44 11.37 8.73
CA GLY A 111 2.84 12.11 9.84
C GLY A 111 3.13 11.48 11.20
N LEU A 112 2.98 10.15 11.31
CA LEU A 112 3.28 9.41 12.53
C LEU A 112 4.77 9.46 12.90
N LYS A 113 5.69 9.41 11.90
CA LYS A 113 7.13 9.57 12.14
C LYS A 113 7.48 10.88 12.83
N TYR A 114 6.89 11.97 12.37
CA TYR A 114 7.10 13.27 12.99
C TYR A 114 6.39 13.38 14.35
N ALA A 115 5.19 12.83 14.47
CA ALA A 115 4.43 12.89 15.71
C ALA A 115 5.11 12.11 16.85
N PHE A 116 5.64 10.93 16.56
CA PHE A 116 6.26 10.07 17.57
C PHE A 116 7.77 10.26 17.71
N SER A 117 8.46 10.70 16.68
CA SER A 117 9.90 10.99 16.66
C SER A 117 10.72 9.97 17.47
N ARG A 118 10.53 8.67 17.18
CA ARG A 118 11.13 7.56 17.92
C ARG A 118 12.57 7.31 17.47
N ALA A 119 13.49 7.12 18.42
CA ALA A 119 14.86 6.71 18.14
C ALA A 119 14.90 5.29 17.52
N ARG A 120 15.85 5.10 16.60
CA ARG A 120 16.11 3.79 15.97
C ARG A 120 17.03 2.93 16.83
N PRO A 121 17.05 1.59 16.67
CA PRO A 121 18.00 0.73 17.38
C PRO A 121 19.45 1.20 17.29
N TYR A 122 19.95 1.57 16.11
CA TYR A 122 21.32 2.06 15.93
C TYR A 122 21.58 3.45 16.56
N GLN A 123 20.55 4.16 17.03
CA GLN A 123 20.68 5.45 17.72
C GLN A 123 20.69 5.32 19.24
N GLY A 124 20.46 4.12 19.77
CA GLY A 124 20.47 3.83 21.21
C GLY A 124 19.64 2.62 21.57
N ASN A 125 20.09 1.85 22.55
CA ASN A 125 19.51 0.54 22.91
C ASN A 125 18.18 0.62 23.68
N ASN A 126 17.56 1.80 23.78
CA ASN A 126 16.31 1.96 24.51
C ASN A 126 15.13 2.13 23.54
N PRO A 127 14.26 1.12 23.41
CA PRO A 127 13.11 1.17 22.51
C PRO A 127 12.03 2.18 22.94
N ASN A 128 12.09 2.71 24.15
CA ASN A 128 11.10 3.64 24.69
C ASN A 128 11.45 5.12 24.44
N LEU A 129 12.49 5.41 23.66
CA LEU A 129 12.88 6.78 23.32
C LEU A 129 11.97 7.33 22.21
N PHE A 130 10.79 7.77 22.62
CA PHE A 130 9.85 8.52 21.80
C PHE A 130 10.03 10.03 22.01
N PHE A 131 9.51 10.85 21.09
CA PHE A 131 9.49 12.31 21.13
C PHE A 131 10.89 12.94 21.21
N GLN A 132 11.85 12.33 20.51
CA GLN A 132 13.25 12.78 20.50
C GLN A 132 13.53 13.92 19.51
N GLY A 133 12.50 14.40 18.78
CA GLY A 133 12.62 15.50 17.82
C GLY A 133 13.15 15.06 16.44
N SER A 134 13.64 16.03 15.68
CA SER A 134 14.12 15.82 14.32
C SER A 134 15.28 14.83 14.24
N GLY A 135 15.29 13.95 13.25
CA GLY A 135 16.32 12.92 13.07
C GLY A 135 15.97 11.56 13.71
N HIS A 136 14.91 11.49 14.50
CA HIS A 136 14.44 10.28 15.14
C HIS A 136 13.08 9.87 14.52
N GLN A 137 13.11 9.07 13.47
CA GLN A 137 11.92 8.74 12.66
C GLN A 137 11.80 7.23 12.48
N SER A 138 11.88 6.49 13.59
CA SER A 138 11.76 5.03 13.54
C SER A 138 10.33 4.58 13.35
N PHE A 139 9.37 5.10 14.11
CA PHE A 139 8.00 4.62 14.14
C PHE A 139 7.05 5.41 13.21
N PRO A 140 6.23 4.72 12.41
CA PRO A 140 6.31 3.31 12.01
C PRO A 140 7.32 3.07 10.88
N SER A 141 7.58 1.79 10.51
CA SER A 141 8.42 1.46 9.35
C SER A 141 7.71 1.84 8.05
N GLY A 142 8.25 2.84 7.32
CA GLY A 142 7.65 3.32 6.09
C GLY A 142 7.76 2.35 4.92
N GLU A 143 8.88 1.61 4.82
CA GLU A 143 9.10 0.62 3.76
C GLU A 143 8.16 -0.57 3.92
N VAL A 144 8.03 -1.11 5.13
CA VAL A 144 7.05 -2.18 5.41
C VAL A 144 5.62 -1.69 5.17
N THR A 145 5.32 -0.43 5.50
CA THR A 145 4.01 0.18 5.20
C THR A 145 3.73 0.19 3.69
N LEU A 146 4.72 0.59 2.89
CA LEU A 146 4.60 0.59 1.42
C LEU A 146 4.38 -0.82 0.88
N GLN A 147 5.20 -1.79 1.29
CA GLN A 147 5.06 -3.18 0.82
C GLN A 147 3.68 -3.76 1.17
N ALA A 148 3.22 -3.55 2.40
CA ALA A 148 1.92 -4.04 2.84
C ALA A 148 0.76 -3.33 2.10
N SER A 149 0.86 -2.01 1.86
CA SER A 149 -0.16 -1.27 1.12
C SER A 149 -0.24 -1.68 -0.35
N PHE A 150 0.87 -2.10 -0.95
CA PHE A 150 0.92 -2.63 -2.30
C PHE A 150 0.26 -4.01 -2.42
N VAL A 151 0.59 -4.97 -1.55
CA VAL A 151 0.11 -6.35 -1.68
C VAL A 151 -1.35 -6.52 -1.28
N THR A 152 -1.82 -5.73 -0.33
CA THR A 152 -3.16 -5.92 0.26
C THR A 152 -4.32 -5.77 -0.72
N PRO A 153 -4.37 -4.80 -1.66
CA PRO A 153 -5.43 -4.74 -2.66
C PRO A 153 -5.50 -5.99 -3.55
N PHE A 154 -4.36 -6.56 -3.95
CA PHE A 154 -4.35 -7.83 -4.70
C PHE A 154 -4.92 -8.98 -3.88
N ILE A 155 -4.52 -9.10 -2.60
CA ILE A 155 -5.03 -10.15 -1.71
C ILE A 155 -6.52 -9.96 -1.46
N ALA A 156 -6.99 -8.72 -1.26
CA ALA A 156 -8.40 -8.43 -1.03
C ALA A 156 -9.27 -8.76 -2.25
N ASN A 157 -8.78 -8.49 -3.45
CA ASN A 157 -9.53 -8.68 -4.69
C ASN A 157 -9.46 -10.13 -5.21
N TYR A 158 -8.31 -10.80 -5.06
CA TYR A 158 -8.07 -12.10 -5.70
C TYR A 158 -7.82 -13.25 -4.73
N GLY A 159 -7.41 -12.99 -3.49
CA GLY A 159 -6.92 -14.02 -2.56
C GLY A 159 -7.95 -15.08 -2.15
N ARG A 160 -9.25 -14.89 -2.44
CA ARG A 160 -10.29 -15.91 -2.23
C ARG A 160 -10.40 -16.88 -3.41
N GLN A 161 -10.19 -16.39 -4.64
CA GLN A 161 -10.26 -17.20 -5.86
C GLN A 161 -8.94 -17.87 -6.17
N ASP A 162 -7.84 -17.18 -5.89
CA ASP A 162 -6.48 -17.67 -6.11
C ASP A 162 -5.64 -17.52 -4.82
N PRO A 163 -5.53 -18.61 -4.01
CA PRO A 163 -4.74 -18.58 -2.79
C PRO A 163 -3.25 -18.26 -2.99
N TRP A 164 -2.69 -18.45 -4.20
CA TRP A 164 -1.29 -18.14 -4.49
C TRP A 164 -0.99 -16.63 -4.40
N VAL A 165 -2.01 -15.78 -4.51
CA VAL A 165 -1.87 -14.33 -4.33
C VAL A 165 -1.34 -13.98 -2.93
N TRP A 166 -1.62 -14.81 -1.92
CA TRP A 166 -1.07 -14.64 -0.57
C TRP A 166 0.46 -14.75 -0.52
N ALA A 167 1.11 -15.35 -1.54
CA ALA A 167 2.56 -15.37 -1.62
C ALA A 167 3.17 -13.96 -1.78
N LEU A 168 2.39 -12.96 -2.18
CA LEU A 168 2.83 -11.56 -2.22
C LEU A 168 3.23 -11.03 -0.83
N GLU A 169 2.71 -11.60 0.25
CA GLU A 169 3.10 -11.26 1.63
C GLU A 169 4.60 -11.49 1.91
N ILE A 170 5.30 -12.25 1.04
CA ILE A 170 6.76 -12.39 1.14
C ILE A 170 7.47 -11.03 1.05
N LEU A 171 6.89 -10.04 0.34
CA LEU A 171 7.48 -8.72 0.16
C LEU A 171 7.55 -7.94 1.47
N PRO A 172 6.43 -7.67 2.18
CA PRO A 172 6.49 -6.99 3.47
C PRO A 172 7.20 -7.83 4.55
N VAL A 173 7.12 -9.18 4.50
CA VAL A 173 7.86 -10.06 5.43
C VAL A 173 9.36 -9.92 5.25
N TYR A 174 9.85 -9.99 4.00
CA TYR A 174 11.27 -9.81 3.70
C TYR A 174 11.75 -8.43 4.17
N ASP A 175 11.02 -7.37 3.81
CA ASP A 175 11.42 -6.01 4.18
C ASP A 175 11.41 -5.82 5.70
N ALA A 176 10.40 -6.36 6.39
CA ALA A 176 10.33 -6.37 7.84
C ALA A 176 11.60 -6.97 8.47
N LEU A 177 11.99 -8.17 8.03
CA LEU A 177 13.19 -8.85 8.52
C LEU A 177 14.47 -8.07 8.20
N ALA A 178 14.57 -7.54 6.99
CA ALA A 178 15.73 -6.75 6.57
C ALA A 178 15.87 -5.45 7.39
N ARG A 179 14.75 -4.80 7.73
CA ARG A 179 14.75 -3.60 8.58
C ARG A 179 15.12 -3.89 10.01
N LEU A 180 14.74 -5.04 10.55
CA LEU A 180 15.14 -5.50 11.88
C LEU A 180 16.64 -5.87 11.92
N LYS A 181 17.10 -6.64 10.92
CA LYS A 181 18.51 -7.06 10.78
C LYS A 181 19.47 -5.88 10.62
N SER A 182 19.05 -4.84 9.91
CA SER A 182 19.83 -3.61 9.74
C SER A 182 19.75 -2.65 10.92
N GLN A 183 19.07 -3.00 12.01
CA GLN A 183 18.85 -2.16 13.19
C GLN A 183 18.20 -0.81 12.85
N ALA A 184 17.47 -0.75 11.75
CA ALA A 184 16.83 0.47 11.29
C ALA A 184 15.48 0.72 11.98
N HIS A 185 14.83 -0.35 12.45
CA HIS A 185 13.53 -0.31 13.10
C HIS A 185 13.44 -1.32 14.23
N TRP A 186 12.58 -1.02 15.20
CA TRP A 186 12.14 -1.93 16.24
C TRP A 186 11.03 -2.87 15.73
N GLN A 187 10.80 -3.99 16.44
CA GLN A 187 9.76 -4.94 16.08
C GLN A 187 8.37 -4.28 16.01
N THR A 188 8.06 -3.42 16.98
CA THR A 188 6.78 -2.69 17.00
C THR A 188 6.65 -1.67 15.87
N ASP A 189 7.75 -1.06 15.39
CA ASP A 189 7.74 -0.16 14.22
C ASP A 189 7.33 -0.91 12.94
N VAL A 190 7.83 -2.14 12.81
CA VAL A 190 7.56 -3.03 11.67
C VAL A 190 6.12 -3.51 11.70
N ILE A 191 5.65 -4.00 12.86
CA ILE A 191 4.27 -4.45 13.06
C ILE A 191 3.28 -3.30 12.81
N ALA A 192 3.56 -2.11 13.34
CA ALA A 192 2.73 -0.94 13.12
C ALA A 192 2.71 -0.51 11.64
N GLY A 193 3.86 -0.56 10.97
CA GLY A 193 3.96 -0.28 9.54
C GLY A 193 3.14 -1.27 8.71
N TRP A 194 3.25 -2.56 9.00
CA TRP A 194 2.47 -3.59 8.34
C TRP A 194 0.97 -3.41 8.56
N ALA A 195 0.55 -3.21 9.82
CA ALA A 195 -0.85 -2.97 10.15
C ALA A 195 -1.41 -1.73 9.44
N LEU A 196 -0.64 -0.63 9.38
CA LEU A 196 -1.03 0.59 8.69
C LEU A 196 -1.19 0.35 7.18
N GLY A 197 -0.19 -0.26 6.53
CA GLY A 197 -0.22 -0.55 5.10
C GLY A 197 -1.38 -1.48 4.73
N THR A 198 -1.55 -2.59 5.48
CA THR A 198 -2.65 -3.54 5.28
C THR A 198 -4.01 -2.89 5.48
N GLY A 199 -4.17 -2.09 6.53
CA GLY A 199 -5.45 -1.44 6.81
C GLY A 199 -5.85 -0.43 5.75
N VAL A 200 -4.90 0.39 5.29
CA VAL A 200 -5.15 1.35 4.20
C VAL A 200 -5.35 0.62 2.87
N GLY A 201 -4.56 -0.43 2.59
CA GLY A 201 -4.71 -1.26 1.39
C GLY A 201 -6.07 -1.95 1.32
N TYR A 202 -6.54 -2.53 2.43
CA TYR A 202 -7.88 -3.09 2.50
C TYR A 202 -8.97 -2.03 2.35
N TRP A 203 -8.79 -0.85 2.95
CA TRP A 203 -9.73 0.23 2.80
C TRP A 203 -9.80 0.72 1.34
N SER A 204 -8.65 0.91 0.66
CA SER A 204 -8.61 1.33 -0.74
C SER A 204 -9.28 0.31 -1.67
N SER A 205 -9.16 -0.99 -1.38
CA SER A 205 -9.82 -2.04 -2.18
C SER A 205 -11.35 -2.01 -2.11
N THR A 206 -11.94 -1.26 -1.17
CA THR A 206 -13.39 -1.15 -1.00
C THR A 206 -14.04 -0.02 -1.78
N TRP A 207 -13.30 0.81 -2.47
CA TRP A 207 -13.81 1.95 -3.23
C TRP A 207 -13.35 1.93 -4.69
N ALA A 208 -14.14 2.58 -5.54
CA ALA A 208 -13.72 2.87 -6.90
C ALA A 208 -12.71 4.02 -6.84
N THR A 209 -11.54 3.85 -7.43
CA THR A 209 -10.54 4.91 -7.54
C THR A 209 -11.12 6.10 -8.30
N PRO A 210 -11.09 7.30 -7.73
CA PRO A 210 -11.70 8.46 -8.38
C PRO A 210 -10.86 8.95 -9.58
N LEU A 211 -9.57 8.64 -9.58
CA LEU A 211 -8.65 9.08 -10.62
C LEU A 211 -8.44 7.96 -11.66
N SER A 212 -8.59 8.28 -12.92
CA SER A 212 -8.21 7.41 -14.02
C SER A 212 -7.22 8.15 -14.93
N VAL A 213 -6.10 7.51 -15.23
CA VAL A 213 -5.13 8.03 -16.19
C VAL A 213 -4.97 6.99 -17.27
N GLN A 214 -5.16 7.40 -18.51
CA GLN A 214 -4.98 6.53 -19.69
C GLN A 214 -3.91 7.12 -20.60
N VAL A 215 -2.95 6.30 -20.97
CA VAL A 215 -1.95 6.66 -21.97
C VAL A 215 -2.50 6.34 -23.34
N LEU A 216 -2.72 7.37 -24.13
CA LEU A 216 -3.20 7.27 -25.51
C LEU A 216 -1.99 7.34 -26.47
N PRO A 217 -2.09 6.81 -27.69
CA PRO A 217 -0.98 6.86 -28.67
C PRO A 217 -0.47 8.27 -29.01
N ARG A 218 -1.22 9.32 -28.70
CA ARG A 218 -0.91 10.72 -28.96
C ARG A 218 -1.13 11.65 -27.80
N GLY A 219 -1.22 11.12 -26.55
CA GLY A 219 -1.45 11.97 -25.39
C GLY A 219 -1.74 11.22 -24.11
N LEU A 220 -2.08 11.95 -23.10
CA LEU A 220 -2.50 11.47 -21.79
C LEU A 220 -3.95 11.91 -21.55
N SER A 221 -4.81 10.99 -21.18
CA SER A 221 -6.17 11.30 -20.68
C SER A 221 -6.19 11.15 -19.17
N VAL A 222 -6.60 12.20 -18.47
CA VAL A 222 -6.81 12.16 -17.01
C VAL A 222 -8.30 12.35 -16.77
N GLY A 223 -8.93 11.36 -16.18
CA GLY A 223 -10.33 11.37 -15.81
C GLY A 223 -10.50 11.40 -14.29
N PHE A 224 -11.52 12.10 -13.82
CA PHE A 224 -11.97 12.06 -12.44
C PHE A 224 -13.43 11.63 -12.40
N SER A 225 -13.71 10.50 -11.78
CA SER A 225 -15.08 9.96 -11.65
C SER A 225 -15.43 9.79 -10.18
N LYS A 226 -16.43 10.52 -9.70
CA LYS A 226 -16.96 10.35 -8.36
C LYS A 226 -18.43 9.95 -8.46
N ARG A 227 -18.79 8.77 -7.94
CA ARG A 227 -20.20 8.39 -7.74
C ARG A 227 -20.65 8.93 -6.38
N PHE A 228 -21.73 9.70 -6.41
CA PHE A 228 -22.39 10.23 -5.23
C PHE A 228 -23.43 9.25 -4.68
#